data_dfea0d97f07e0e576524352e38bf34e2
#
_entry.id   dfea0d97f07e0e576524352e38bf34e2
#
_cell.length_a   1.000
_cell.length_b   1.000
_cell.length_c   1.000
_cell.angle_alpha   90.00
_cell.angle_beta   90.00
_cell.angle_gamma   90.00
#
_symmetry.space_group_name_H-M   'P 1'
#
loop_
_entity.id
_entity.type
_entity.pdbx_description
1 polymer ?
#
loop_
_entity_poly.entity_id
_entity_poly.type
_entity_poly.pdbx_seq_one_letter_code
_entity_poly.pdbx_strand_id
1 'polypeptide(L)'
;MSAVTQHIIDRGDGARVELFQARPSAPKNGAILFVHGNQGGLLLGGKEAVDDGSLVRFSSRLGVTAAAISQPGFGASDGPADFCGPTTQQAIVAALEFLKQQPSVDPARIVLYGNSRAAVASAMVATKVQGLRALILTGGVYDLREAYGSSSRGLQQAIQKEAGVSNESFLDRSALHHSHRIRAETLLLHGKYDDRASVDQAERFSEALAQVGVPVRFYALEGGHRLPREQVTPILREFLTRIFAPDATLH
;
A
#
# COMPACT_ATOMS: atom_id res chain seq x y z
N MET A 1 -3.19 25.78 -6.72
CA MET A 1 -3.73 24.41 -6.54
C MET A 1 -2.70 23.45 -7.06
N SER A 2 -2.34 22.42 -6.33
CA SER A 2 -1.42 21.38 -6.81
C SER A 2 -2.08 20.67 -8.00
N ALA A 3 -1.48 20.81 -9.19
CA ALA A 3 -1.93 20.08 -10.37
C ALA A 3 -1.53 18.60 -10.21
N VAL A 4 -2.42 17.70 -10.59
CA VAL A 4 -2.08 16.28 -10.69
C VAL A 4 -1.48 16.02 -12.06
N THR A 5 -0.33 15.35 -12.10
CA THR A 5 0.35 14.94 -13.33
C THR A 5 0.24 13.42 -13.47
N GLN A 6 -0.10 12.96 -14.67
CA GLN A 6 -0.06 11.54 -15.04
C GLN A 6 1.31 11.21 -15.63
N HIS A 7 1.87 10.09 -15.22
CA HIS A 7 3.11 9.53 -15.73
C HIS A 7 2.88 8.10 -16.21
N ILE A 8 3.61 7.71 -17.23
CA ILE A 8 3.77 6.30 -17.63
C ILE A 8 5.24 5.96 -17.39
N ILE A 9 5.48 5.03 -16.50
CA ILE A 9 6.82 4.58 -16.12
C ILE A 9 7.05 3.14 -16.55
N ASP A 10 8.30 2.75 -16.73
CA ASP A 10 8.68 1.37 -17.02
C ASP A 10 8.68 0.54 -15.73
N ARG A 11 8.06 -0.65 -15.75
CA ARG A 11 8.08 -1.61 -14.65
C ARG A 11 9.46 -2.26 -14.44
N GLY A 12 10.37 -2.14 -15.40
CA GLY A 12 11.70 -2.76 -15.42
C GLY A 12 11.80 -3.95 -16.39
N ASP A 13 10.69 -4.32 -17.03
CA ASP A 13 10.57 -5.37 -18.04
C ASP A 13 9.98 -4.86 -19.36
N GLY A 14 9.94 -3.54 -19.53
CA GLY A 14 9.36 -2.86 -20.68
C GLY A 14 7.84 -2.67 -20.61
N ALA A 15 7.17 -3.20 -19.60
CA ALA A 15 5.74 -2.99 -19.42
C ALA A 15 5.46 -1.64 -18.74
N ARG A 16 4.37 -0.99 -19.15
CA ARG A 16 3.98 0.33 -18.67
C ARG A 16 3.27 0.25 -17.33
N VAL A 17 3.58 1.17 -16.44
CA VAL A 17 2.85 1.42 -15.18
C VAL A 17 2.36 2.85 -15.18
N GLU A 18 1.07 3.04 -15.02
CA GLU A 18 0.46 4.36 -14.86
C GLU A 18 0.60 4.84 -13.43
N LEU A 19 1.01 6.10 -13.26
CA LEU A 19 1.17 6.75 -11.98
C LEU A 19 0.63 8.18 -12.04
N PHE A 20 -0.17 8.55 -11.07
CA PHE A 20 -0.63 9.93 -10.85
C PHE A 20 0.13 10.55 -9.69
N GLN A 21 0.53 11.82 -9.83
CA GLN A 21 1.32 12.53 -8.84
C GLN A 21 0.78 13.93 -8.59
N ALA A 22 0.57 14.28 -7.33
CA ALA A 22 0.35 15.65 -6.86
C ALA A 22 1.60 16.12 -6.10
N ARG A 23 2.12 17.29 -6.48
CA ARG A 23 3.30 17.89 -5.83
C ARG A 23 2.88 19.04 -4.93
N PRO A 24 3.47 19.15 -3.73
CA PRO A 24 3.24 20.32 -2.88
C PRO A 24 3.94 21.55 -3.47
N SER A 25 3.48 22.73 -3.09
CA SER A 25 4.20 23.98 -3.33
C SER A 25 5.36 24.20 -2.35
N ALA A 26 5.53 23.31 -1.39
CA ALA A 26 6.55 23.36 -0.35
C ALA A 26 7.93 22.87 -0.85
N PRO A 27 9.02 23.19 -0.12
CA PRO A 27 10.34 22.66 -0.40
C PRO A 27 10.37 21.12 -0.28
N LYS A 28 11.49 20.52 -0.69
CA LYS A 28 11.72 19.08 -0.67
C LYS A 28 11.31 18.46 0.66
N ASN A 29 10.43 17.46 0.58
CA ASN A 29 9.94 16.65 1.70
C ASN A 29 9.78 15.21 1.22
N GLY A 30 9.12 14.34 2.01
CA GLY A 30 8.89 12.95 1.64
C GLY A 30 7.82 12.75 0.56
N ALA A 31 7.48 11.48 0.36
CA ALA A 31 6.39 11.07 -0.51
C ALA A 31 5.50 10.02 0.15
N ILE A 32 4.23 9.97 -0.28
CA ILE A 32 3.32 8.88 0.02
C ILE A 32 2.87 8.24 -1.30
N LEU A 33 3.05 6.93 -1.41
CA LEU A 33 2.58 6.13 -2.55
C LEU A 33 1.35 5.34 -2.13
N PHE A 34 0.22 5.64 -2.76
CA PHE A 34 -1.04 4.90 -2.60
C PHE A 34 -1.12 3.78 -3.62
N VAL A 35 -1.52 2.61 -3.14
CA VAL A 35 -1.86 1.47 -3.97
C VAL A 35 -3.32 1.12 -3.72
N HIS A 36 -4.14 1.13 -4.77
CA HIS A 36 -5.57 0.92 -4.69
C HIS A 36 -5.95 -0.53 -4.39
N GLY A 37 -7.10 -0.73 -3.76
CA GLY A 37 -7.70 -2.05 -3.55
C GLY A 37 -8.51 -2.54 -4.75
N ASN A 38 -9.46 -3.45 -4.49
CA ASN A 38 -10.44 -3.86 -5.49
C ASN A 38 -11.46 -2.73 -5.73
N GLN A 39 -11.70 -2.39 -6.98
CA GLN A 39 -12.56 -1.30 -7.41
C GLN A 39 -13.90 -1.77 -7.98
N GLY A 40 -14.31 -3.02 -7.69
CA GLY A 40 -15.62 -3.54 -8.11
C GLY A 40 -15.79 -3.65 -9.63
N GLY A 41 -14.70 -3.81 -10.37
CA GLY A 41 -14.74 -3.94 -11.84
C GLY A 41 -14.61 -2.63 -12.61
N LEU A 42 -14.51 -1.47 -11.94
CA LEU A 42 -14.36 -0.15 -12.59
C LEU A 42 -12.98 0.04 -13.24
N LEU A 43 -11.96 -0.68 -12.79
CA LEU A 43 -10.59 -0.67 -13.31
C LEU A 43 -9.94 0.72 -13.39
N LEU A 44 -10.34 1.66 -12.53
CA LEU A 44 -9.85 3.05 -12.53
C LEU A 44 -8.36 3.16 -12.19
N GLY A 45 -7.83 2.18 -11.44
CA GLY A 45 -6.46 2.23 -10.98
C GLY A 45 -6.19 3.40 -10.04
N GLY A 46 -5.03 4.02 -10.19
CA GLY A 46 -4.63 5.21 -9.42
C GLY A 46 -5.50 6.44 -9.66
N LYS A 47 -6.25 6.47 -10.76
CA LYS A 47 -7.17 7.55 -11.08
C LYS A 47 -8.27 7.73 -10.02
N GLU A 48 -8.66 6.68 -9.29
CA GLU A 48 -9.60 6.79 -8.18
C GLU A 48 -9.15 7.83 -7.14
N ALA A 49 -7.85 7.85 -6.79
CA ALA A 49 -7.30 8.82 -5.84
C ALA A 49 -7.20 10.26 -6.40
N VAL A 50 -7.23 10.40 -7.72
CA VAL A 50 -7.36 11.70 -8.40
C VAL A 50 -8.81 12.18 -8.32
N ASP A 51 -9.75 11.34 -8.72
CA ASP A 51 -11.18 11.68 -8.84
C ASP A 51 -11.80 12.02 -7.49
N ASP A 52 -11.41 11.31 -6.42
CA ASP A 52 -11.87 11.60 -5.06
C ASP A 52 -11.09 12.73 -4.37
N GLY A 53 -10.07 13.29 -5.05
CA GLY A 53 -9.23 14.37 -4.55
C GLY A 53 -8.24 14.00 -3.45
N SER A 54 -8.04 12.71 -3.17
CA SER A 54 -7.14 12.24 -2.11
C SER A 54 -5.71 12.70 -2.32
N LEU A 55 -5.17 12.60 -3.53
CA LEU A 55 -3.79 13.01 -3.82
C LEU A 55 -3.54 14.47 -3.49
N VAL A 56 -4.43 15.37 -3.94
CA VAL A 56 -4.30 16.81 -3.68
C VAL A 56 -4.44 17.10 -2.18
N ARG A 57 -5.38 16.44 -1.49
CA ARG A 57 -5.56 16.62 -0.05
C ARG A 57 -4.34 16.19 0.75
N PHE A 58 -3.75 15.03 0.46
CA PHE A 58 -2.56 14.56 1.16
C PHE A 58 -1.35 15.46 0.85
N SER A 59 -1.14 15.80 -0.42
CA SER A 59 -0.04 16.68 -0.82
C SER A 59 -0.12 18.04 -0.14
N SER A 60 -1.28 18.69 -0.16
CA SER A 60 -1.43 20.02 0.42
C SER A 60 -1.38 20.06 1.95
N ARG A 61 -1.94 19.05 2.63
CA ARG A 61 -2.00 19.03 4.10
C ARG A 61 -0.70 18.61 4.76
N LEU A 62 0.05 17.71 4.13
CA LEU A 62 1.30 17.18 4.68
C LEU A 62 2.56 17.83 4.09
N GLY A 63 2.42 18.63 3.03
CA GLY A 63 3.55 19.20 2.32
C GLY A 63 4.44 18.15 1.65
N VAL A 64 3.88 17.03 1.20
CA VAL A 64 4.59 15.90 0.60
C VAL A 64 4.16 15.64 -0.83
N THR A 65 4.97 14.96 -1.60
CA THR A 65 4.54 14.40 -2.87
C THR A 65 3.58 13.24 -2.60
N ALA A 66 2.35 13.32 -3.14
CA ALA A 66 1.39 12.23 -3.07
C ALA A 66 1.25 11.58 -4.45
N ALA A 67 1.39 10.27 -4.52
CA ALA A 67 1.26 9.53 -5.77
C ALA A 67 0.35 8.32 -5.61
N ALA A 68 -0.28 7.89 -6.71
CA ALA A 68 -1.08 6.67 -6.79
C ALA A 68 -0.75 5.93 -8.08
N ILE A 69 -0.51 4.62 -7.98
CA ILE A 69 -0.30 3.77 -9.16
C ILE A 69 -1.58 3.05 -9.56
N SER A 70 -1.66 2.72 -10.85
CA SER A 70 -2.57 1.70 -11.36
C SER A 70 -1.83 0.36 -11.37
N GLN A 71 -2.38 -0.65 -10.69
CA GLN A 71 -1.83 -2.01 -10.72
C GLN A 71 -1.97 -2.61 -12.14
N PRO A 72 -1.20 -3.66 -12.48
CA PRO A 72 -1.37 -4.38 -13.74
C PRO A 72 -2.83 -4.78 -13.99
N GLY A 73 -3.34 -4.48 -15.19
CA GLY A 73 -4.73 -4.70 -15.57
C GLY A 73 -5.70 -3.59 -15.15
N PHE A 74 -5.19 -2.47 -14.59
CA PHE A 74 -5.99 -1.30 -14.19
C PHE A 74 -5.47 -0.04 -14.89
N GLY A 75 -6.38 0.91 -15.16
CA GLY A 75 -6.03 2.17 -15.82
C GLY A 75 -5.28 1.93 -17.13
N ALA A 76 -4.17 2.66 -17.33
CA ALA A 76 -3.29 2.49 -18.48
C ALA A 76 -2.05 1.62 -18.20
N SER A 77 -2.05 0.85 -17.10
CA SER A 77 -0.98 -0.12 -16.79
C SER A 77 -1.12 -1.40 -17.59
N ASP A 78 0.01 -1.89 -18.12
CA ASP A 78 0.06 -3.12 -18.91
C ASP A 78 -0.04 -4.38 -18.04
N GLY A 79 -0.51 -5.45 -18.69
CA GLY A 79 -0.57 -6.80 -18.15
C GLY A 79 -1.92 -7.17 -17.56
N PRO A 80 -2.13 -8.45 -17.31
CA PRO A 80 -3.28 -8.90 -16.54
C PRO A 80 -3.07 -8.62 -15.04
N ALA A 81 -4.17 -8.53 -14.29
CA ALA A 81 -4.13 -8.57 -12.84
C ALA A 81 -3.54 -9.91 -12.37
N ASP A 82 -2.66 -9.87 -11.35
CA ASP A 82 -1.96 -11.04 -10.82
C ASP A 82 -2.22 -11.29 -9.32
N PHE A 83 -3.32 -10.79 -8.82
CA PHE A 83 -3.73 -10.89 -7.42
C PHE A 83 -2.59 -10.58 -6.43
N CYS A 84 -2.05 -9.37 -6.47
CA CYS A 84 -0.98 -8.90 -5.57
C CYS A 84 0.36 -9.62 -5.71
N GLY A 85 0.54 -10.32 -6.82
CA GLY A 85 1.70 -11.16 -7.09
C GLY A 85 2.94 -10.40 -7.53
N PRO A 86 3.93 -11.13 -8.03
CA PRO A 86 5.23 -10.56 -8.41
C PRO A 86 5.12 -9.39 -9.40
N THR A 87 4.18 -9.42 -10.35
CA THR A 87 4.00 -8.35 -11.33
C THR A 87 3.47 -7.05 -10.68
N THR A 88 2.46 -7.16 -9.81
CA THR A 88 1.98 -6.03 -9.01
C THR A 88 3.07 -5.49 -8.09
N GLN A 89 3.83 -6.37 -7.45
CA GLN A 89 4.92 -5.97 -6.55
C GLN A 89 6.03 -5.23 -7.31
N GLN A 90 6.40 -5.68 -8.52
CA GLN A 90 7.35 -4.97 -9.39
C GLN A 90 6.84 -3.60 -9.81
N ALA A 91 5.55 -3.45 -10.13
CA ALA A 91 4.95 -2.16 -10.44
C ALA A 91 5.05 -1.18 -9.26
N ILE A 92 4.82 -1.65 -8.03
CA ILE A 92 4.99 -0.84 -6.82
C ILE A 92 6.47 -0.45 -6.62
N VAL A 93 7.40 -1.38 -6.82
CA VAL A 93 8.84 -1.10 -6.73
C VAL A 93 9.25 -0.05 -7.76
N ALA A 94 8.84 -0.18 -9.02
CA ALA A 94 9.12 0.81 -10.07
C ALA A 94 8.60 2.20 -9.69
N ALA A 95 7.39 2.29 -9.11
CA ALA A 95 6.83 3.55 -8.64
C ALA A 95 7.61 4.16 -7.46
N LEU A 96 8.08 3.33 -6.52
CA LEU A 96 8.95 3.79 -5.43
C LEU A 96 10.29 4.33 -5.96
N GLU A 97 10.92 3.65 -6.91
CA GLU A 97 12.16 4.11 -7.53
C GLU A 97 11.96 5.40 -8.33
N PHE A 98 10.85 5.51 -9.07
CA PHE A 98 10.49 6.76 -9.74
C PHE A 98 10.35 7.93 -8.74
N LEU A 99 9.69 7.70 -7.60
CA LEU A 99 9.53 8.73 -6.57
C LEU A 99 10.86 9.13 -5.93
N LYS A 100 11.77 8.18 -5.66
CA LYS A 100 13.11 8.47 -5.12
C LYS A 100 13.92 9.40 -6.02
N GLN A 101 13.70 9.36 -7.33
CA GLN A 101 14.40 10.18 -8.32
C GLN A 101 13.80 11.58 -8.47
N GLN A 102 12.63 11.87 -7.87
CA GLN A 102 12.00 13.19 -8.00
C GLN A 102 12.74 14.25 -7.18
N PRO A 103 13.07 15.42 -7.74
CA PRO A 103 13.78 16.49 -7.01
C PRO A 103 13.06 16.98 -5.76
N SER A 104 11.71 16.87 -5.73
CA SER A 104 10.86 17.28 -4.60
C SER A 104 10.75 16.25 -3.51
N VAL A 105 11.34 15.05 -3.68
CA VAL A 105 11.20 13.93 -2.75
C VAL A 105 12.51 13.67 -2.01
N ASP A 106 12.43 13.58 -0.69
CA ASP A 106 13.49 13.00 0.12
C ASP A 106 13.33 11.47 0.09
N PRO A 107 14.29 10.72 -0.50
CA PRO A 107 14.17 9.28 -0.64
C PRO A 107 14.17 8.51 0.69
N ALA A 108 14.65 9.12 1.78
CA ALA A 108 14.60 8.54 3.13
C ALA A 108 13.21 8.70 3.80
N ARG A 109 12.29 9.44 3.19
CA ARG A 109 10.99 9.80 3.77
C ARG A 109 9.82 9.37 2.89
N ILE A 110 9.85 8.12 2.40
CA ILE A 110 8.80 7.56 1.57
C ILE A 110 7.91 6.62 2.40
N VAL A 111 6.61 6.85 2.32
CA VAL A 111 5.56 6.02 2.93
C VAL A 111 4.86 5.22 1.82
N LEU A 112 4.71 3.92 2.02
CA LEU A 112 3.90 3.04 1.17
C LEU A 112 2.57 2.78 1.85
N TYR A 113 1.45 3.05 1.14
CA TYR A 113 0.11 2.85 1.67
C TYR A 113 -0.69 1.91 0.78
N GLY A 114 -1.01 0.73 1.30
CA GLY A 114 -1.84 -0.28 0.65
C GLY A 114 -3.20 -0.46 1.34
N ASN A 115 -4.26 -0.53 0.54
CA ASN A 115 -5.63 -0.78 1.04
C ASN A 115 -6.18 -2.10 0.50
N SER A 116 -6.76 -2.94 1.38
CA SER A 116 -7.40 -4.20 1.02
C SER A 116 -6.43 -5.11 0.22
N ARG A 117 -6.79 -5.48 -1.00
CA ARG A 117 -5.94 -6.22 -1.94
C ARG A 117 -4.52 -5.62 -2.05
N ALA A 118 -4.40 -4.30 -2.11
CA ALA A 118 -3.09 -3.66 -2.19
C ALA A 118 -2.28 -3.72 -0.89
N ALA A 119 -2.91 -3.93 0.27
CA ALA A 119 -2.17 -4.15 1.51
C ALA A 119 -1.34 -5.44 1.44
N VAL A 120 -1.84 -6.49 0.75
CA VAL A 120 -1.10 -7.74 0.50
C VAL A 120 0.18 -7.46 -0.29
N ALA A 121 0.05 -6.78 -1.46
CA ALA A 121 1.19 -6.45 -2.31
C ALA A 121 2.19 -5.51 -1.61
N SER A 122 1.68 -4.48 -0.91
CA SER A 122 2.52 -3.50 -0.20
C SER A 122 3.31 -4.14 0.95
N ALA A 123 2.69 -5.06 1.69
CA ALA A 123 3.39 -5.83 2.72
C ALA A 123 4.52 -6.68 2.11
N MET A 124 4.26 -7.37 0.99
CA MET A 124 5.28 -8.15 0.27
C MET A 124 6.41 -7.26 -0.28
N VAL A 125 6.09 -6.10 -0.84
CA VAL A 125 7.11 -5.13 -1.29
C VAL A 125 7.99 -4.69 -0.13
N ALA A 126 7.40 -4.40 1.04
CA ALA A 126 8.16 -4.01 2.23
C ALA A 126 9.13 -5.11 2.73
N THR A 127 8.93 -6.38 2.36
CA THR A 127 9.91 -7.45 2.63
C THR A 127 11.11 -7.45 1.68
N LYS A 128 11.02 -6.74 0.55
CA LYS A 128 12.00 -6.75 -0.55
C LYS A 128 12.77 -5.44 -0.69
N VAL A 129 12.13 -4.31 -0.34
CA VAL A 129 12.74 -2.98 -0.46
C VAL A 129 13.24 -2.49 0.89
N GLN A 130 14.34 -1.73 0.86
CA GLN A 130 14.89 -1.05 2.03
C GLN A 130 14.62 0.45 1.94
N GLY A 131 14.66 1.13 3.10
CA GLY A 131 14.57 2.59 3.16
C GLY A 131 13.15 3.16 3.11
N LEU A 132 12.10 2.33 3.20
CA LEU A 132 10.75 2.86 3.47
C LEU A 132 10.73 3.47 4.87
N ARG A 133 10.28 4.71 4.97
CA ARG A 133 10.11 5.40 6.25
C ARG A 133 8.98 4.80 7.06
N ALA A 134 7.87 4.48 6.39
CA ALA A 134 6.75 3.79 7.02
C ALA A 134 5.91 2.99 6.00
N LEU A 135 5.14 2.04 6.53
CA LEU A 135 4.20 1.20 5.83
C LEU A 135 2.82 1.35 6.47
N ILE A 136 1.79 1.64 5.67
CA ILE A 136 0.41 1.73 6.12
C ILE A 136 -0.40 0.66 5.38
N LEU A 137 -1.07 -0.19 6.13
CA LEU A 137 -1.84 -1.31 5.59
C LEU A 137 -3.24 -1.32 6.21
N THR A 138 -4.26 -1.32 5.36
CA THR A 138 -5.65 -1.35 5.81
C THR A 138 -6.41 -2.55 5.23
N GLY A 139 -7.04 -3.36 6.07
CA GLY A 139 -7.92 -4.47 5.68
C GLY A 139 -7.24 -5.53 4.79
N GLY A 140 -5.95 -5.79 5.01
CA GLY A 140 -5.19 -6.78 4.24
C GLY A 140 -5.21 -8.19 4.83
N VAL A 141 -4.81 -9.17 4.01
CA VAL A 141 -4.45 -10.50 4.48
C VAL A 141 -2.92 -10.67 4.41
N TYR A 142 -2.36 -11.48 5.28
CA TYR A 142 -0.91 -11.63 5.42
C TYR A 142 -0.43 -13.07 5.31
N ASP A 143 -1.37 -14.03 5.28
CA ASP A 143 -1.22 -15.41 4.84
C ASP A 143 -2.32 -15.72 3.80
N LEU A 144 -1.97 -15.71 2.51
CA LEU A 144 -2.94 -15.88 1.45
C LEU A 144 -3.49 -17.32 1.38
N ARG A 145 -2.72 -18.32 1.79
CA ARG A 145 -3.18 -19.71 1.82
C ARG A 145 -4.33 -19.88 2.79
N GLU A 146 -4.18 -19.37 4.00
CA GLU A 146 -5.22 -19.41 5.03
C GLU A 146 -6.44 -18.60 4.59
N ALA A 147 -6.22 -17.38 4.07
CA ALA A 147 -7.30 -16.55 3.55
C ALA A 147 -8.05 -17.24 2.39
N TYR A 148 -7.36 -17.93 1.50
CA TYR A 148 -7.99 -18.71 0.43
C TYR A 148 -8.89 -19.79 1.00
N GLY A 149 -8.45 -20.55 2.01
CA GLY A 149 -9.21 -21.61 2.63
C GLY A 149 -10.51 -21.15 3.31
N SER A 150 -10.51 -19.92 3.85
CA SER A 150 -11.66 -19.34 4.58
C SER A 150 -12.52 -18.40 3.74
N SER A 151 -12.10 -18.07 2.51
CA SER A 151 -12.76 -17.08 1.66
C SER A 151 -14.06 -17.58 1.02
N SER A 152 -14.90 -16.63 0.61
CA SER A 152 -16.05 -16.90 -0.25
C SER A 152 -15.62 -17.54 -1.58
N ARG A 153 -16.53 -18.31 -2.21
CA ARG A 153 -16.28 -18.95 -3.52
C ARG A 153 -15.84 -17.94 -4.59
N GLY A 154 -16.43 -16.73 -4.60
CA GLY A 154 -16.06 -15.70 -5.56
C GLY A 154 -14.62 -15.21 -5.40
N LEU A 155 -14.17 -15.03 -4.15
CA LEU A 155 -12.79 -14.64 -3.88
C LEU A 155 -11.81 -15.79 -4.18
N GLN A 156 -12.16 -17.04 -3.85
CA GLN A 156 -11.37 -18.22 -4.21
C GLN A 156 -11.16 -18.32 -5.73
N GLN A 157 -12.24 -18.13 -6.53
CA GLN A 157 -12.15 -18.12 -7.99
C GLN A 157 -11.26 -17.00 -8.52
N ALA A 158 -11.33 -15.79 -7.94
CA ALA A 158 -10.48 -14.69 -8.33
C ALA A 158 -9.00 -14.99 -8.03
N ILE A 159 -8.70 -15.50 -6.85
CA ILE A 159 -7.34 -15.93 -6.47
C ILE A 159 -6.84 -17.02 -7.42
N GLN A 160 -7.64 -18.07 -7.63
CA GLN A 160 -7.28 -19.17 -8.53
C GLN A 160 -7.01 -18.73 -9.96
N LYS A 161 -7.82 -17.80 -10.48
CA LYS A 161 -7.69 -17.27 -11.83
C LYS A 161 -6.43 -16.41 -12.00
N GLU A 162 -6.15 -15.53 -11.05
CA GLU A 162 -5.12 -14.51 -11.18
C GLU A 162 -3.77 -14.95 -10.58
N ALA A 163 -3.78 -15.78 -9.54
CA ALA A 163 -2.58 -16.21 -8.83
C ALA A 163 -2.26 -17.71 -9.01
N GLY A 164 -3.27 -18.53 -9.28
CA GLY A 164 -3.15 -19.97 -9.11
C GLY A 164 -3.19 -20.39 -7.64
N VAL A 165 -3.01 -21.69 -7.37
CA VAL A 165 -3.11 -22.28 -6.03
C VAL A 165 -1.88 -23.11 -5.65
N SER A 166 -0.72 -22.82 -6.24
CA SER A 166 0.55 -23.45 -5.86
C SER A 166 1.06 -22.95 -4.51
N ASN A 167 1.93 -23.70 -3.86
CA ASN A 167 2.59 -23.28 -2.64
C ASN A 167 3.40 -21.99 -2.84
N GLU A 168 4.13 -21.92 -3.92
CA GLU A 168 4.93 -20.75 -4.31
C GLU A 168 4.05 -19.51 -4.49
N SER A 169 2.96 -19.64 -5.24
CA SER A 169 2.01 -18.55 -5.45
C SER A 169 1.44 -17.99 -4.14
N PHE A 170 1.13 -18.85 -3.16
CA PHE A 170 0.69 -18.40 -1.86
C PHE A 170 1.81 -17.71 -1.07
N LEU A 171 3.02 -18.28 -1.06
CA LEU A 171 4.18 -17.69 -0.35
C LEU A 171 4.55 -16.32 -0.91
N ASP A 172 4.50 -16.13 -2.23
CA ASP A 172 4.77 -14.85 -2.89
C ASP A 172 3.77 -13.73 -2.52
N ARG A 173 2.72 -14.07 -1.79
CA ARG A 173 1.64 -13.19 -1.35
C ARG A 173 1.37 -13.26 0.16
N SER A 174 2.29 -13.83 0.94
CA SER A 174 2.10 -14.08 2.37
C SER A 174 3.22 -13.44 3.19
N ALA A 175 3.09 -12.13 3.44
CA ALA A 175 4.11 -11.34 4.14
C ALA A 175 4.35 -11.80 5.59
N LEU A 176 3.41 -12.51 6.21
CA LEU A 176 3.56 -13.08 7.55
C LEU A 176 4.80 -13.98 7.64
N HIS A 177 5.04 -14.80 6.61
CA HIS A 177 6.20 -15.71 6.57
C HIS A 177 7.54 -14.99 6.32
N HIS A 178 7.49 -13.71 5.95
CA HIS A 178 8.64 -12.87 5.61
C HIS A 178 8.76 -11.62 6.51
N SER A 179 7.99 -11.54 7.58
CA SER A 179 7.93 -10.39 8.50
C SER A 179 9.30 -9.93 8.99
N HIS A 180 10.21 -10.89 9.22
CA HIS A 180 11.61 -10.64 9.65
C HIS A 180 12.45 -9.80 8.66
N ARG A 181 11.97 -9.58 7.44
CA ARG A 181 12.63 -8.74 6.42
C ARG A 181 12.12 -7.30 6.42
N ILE A 182 10.97 -7.01 7.02
CA ILE A 182 10.41 -5.66 7.08
C ILE A 182 11.19 -4.83 8.09
N ARG A 183 11.46 -3.55 7.76
CA ARG A 183 12.17 -2.59 8.61
C ARG A 183 11.38 -1.30 8.82
N ALA A 184 10.41 -1.04 7.95
CA ALA A 184 9.60 0.16 7.99
C ALA A 184 8.69 0.18 9.23
N GLU A 185 8.60 1.33 9.90
CA GLU A 185 7.57 1.52 10.92
C GLU A 185 6.18 1.26 10.31
N THR A 186 5.39 0.40 10.94
CA THR A 186 4.17 -0.12 10.33
C THR A 186 2.92 0.31 11.09
N LEU A 187 1.93 0.85 10.38
CA LEU A 187 0.57 1.11 10.85
C LEU A 187 -0.38 0.10 10.21
N LEU A 188 -1.05 -0.69 11.05
CA LEU A 188 -2.08 -1.65 10.64
C LEU A 188 -3.45 -1.17 11.10
N LEU A 189 -4.41 -1.06 10.19
CA LEU A 189 -5.80 -0.73 10.47
C LEU A 189 -6.70 -1.85 9.95
N HIS A 190 -7.54 -2.42 10.81
CA HIS A 190 -8.41 -3.53 10.41
C HIS A 190 -9.78 -3.42 11.06
N GLY A 191 -10.81 -3.85 10.36
CA GLY A 191 -12.17 -3.92 10.92
C GLY A 191 -12.35 -5.17 11.76
N LYS A 192 -12.87 -5.05 12.97
CA LYS A 192 -13.14 -6.19 13.86
C LYS A 192 -14.10 -7.21 13.25
N TYR A 193 -15.01 -6.73 12.41
CA TYR A 193 -16.07 -7.53 11.79
C TYR A 193 -15.84 -7.68 10.28
N ASP A 194 -14.58 -7.67 9.84
CA ASP A 194 -14.22 -7.84 8.44
C ASP A 194 -14.52 -9.28 8.00
N ASP A 195 -15.50 -9.42 7.10
CA ASP A 195 -15.98 -10.68 6.53
C ASP A 195 -15.19 -11.17 5.31
N ARG A 196 -14.20 -10.40 4.85
CA ARG A 196 -13.37 -10.69 3.68
C ARG A 196 -11.94 -11.04 4.04
N ALA A 197 -11.43 -10.37 5.08
CA ALA A 197 -10.08 -10.55 5.59
C ALA A 197 -10.15 -10.61 7.11
N SER A 198 -9.85 -11.78 7.69
CA SER A 198 -9.91 -11.95 9.15
C SER A 198 -8.99 -10.97 9.88
N VAL A 199 -9.49 -10.32 10.91
CA VAL A 199 -8.71 -9.45 11.79
C VAL A 199 -7.56 -10.21 12.47
N ASP A 200 -7.72 -11.49 12.74
CA ASP A 200 -6.70 -12.35 13.36
C ASP A 200 -5.41 -12.40 12.55
N GLN A 201 -5.50 -12.30 11.22
CA GLN A 201 -4.29 -12.25 10.39
C GLN A 201 -3.51 -10.94 10.60
N ALA A 202 -4.21 -9.83 10.80
CA ALA A 202 -3.57 -8.55 11.09
C ALA A 202 -2.95 -8.54 12.50
N GLU A 203 -3.60 -9.16 13.48
CA GLU A 203 -3.06 -9.34 14.84
C GLU A 203 -1.77 -10.15 14.79
N ARG A 204 -1.79 -11.34 14.22
CA ARG A 204 -0.60 -12.20 14.09
C ARG A 204 0.53 -11.54 13.31
N PHE A 205 0.20 -10.79 12.26
CA PHE A 205 1.21 -10.05 11.51
C PHE A 205 1.82 -8.91 12.33
N SER A 206 0.99 -8.20 13.12
CA SER A 206 1.46 -7.20 14.08
C SER A 206 2.41 -7.79 15.12
N GLU A 207 2.04 -8.93 15.71
CA GLU A 207 2.88 -9.66 16.66
C GLU A 207 4.21 -10.10 16.04
N ALA A 208 4.17 -10.66 14.82
CA ALA A 208 5.37 -11.09 14.12
C ALA A 208 6.32 -9.92 13.81
N LEU A 209 5.80 -8.74 13.47
CA LEU A 209 6.58 -7.53 13.28
C LEU A 209 7.19 -7.05 14.60
N ALA A 210 6.42 -7.03 15.68
CA ALA A 210 6.91 -6.64 17.01
C ALA A 210 8.03 -7.58 17.51
N GLN A 211 7.89 -8.89 17.30
CA GLN A 211 8.90 -9.89 17.69
C GLN A 211 10.25 -9.68 17.01
N VAL A 212 10.26 -9.11 15.80
CA VAL A 212 11.51 -8.81 15.07
C VAL A 212 11.96 -7.36 15.25
N GLY A 213 11.37 -6.63 16.21
CA GLY A 213 11.77 -5.28 16.59
C GLY A 213 11.30 -4.17 15.67
N VAL A 214 10.33 -4.43 14.79
CA VAL A 214 9.71 -3.38 13.96
C VAL A 214 8.75 -2.56 14.81
N PRO A 215 8.85 -1.22 14.84
CA PRO A 215 7.81 -0.39 15.45
C PRO A 215 6.49 -0.59 14.73
N VAL A 216 5.50 -1.15 15.41
CA VAL A 216 4.18 -1.43 14.84
C VAL A 216 3.07 -0.83 15.71
N ARG A 217 2.07 -0.24 15.06
CA ARG A 217 0.81 0.18 15.68
C ARG A 217 -0.33 -0.55 14.99
N PHE A 218 -1.10 -1.30 15.76
CA PHE A 218 -2.27 -2.02 15.27
C PHE A 218 -3.54 -1.48 15.90
N TYR A 219 -4.56 -1.23 15.07
CA TYR A 219 -5.89 -0.79 15.51
C TYR A 219 -6.95 -1.69 14.88
N ALA A 220 -7.62 -2.46 15.73
CA ALA A 220 -8.85 -3.15 15.38
C ALA A 220 -10.02 -2.18 15.60
N LEU A 221 -10.61 -1.69 14.49
CA LEU A 221 -11.65 -0.66 14.50
C LEU A 221 -13.06 -1.27 14.47
N GLU A 222 -14.02 -0.56 15.05
CA GLU A 222 -15.44 -0.95 14.99
C GLU A 222 -15.97 -0.80 13.57
N GLY A 223 -15.95 -1.86 12.79
CA GLY A 223 -16.37 -1.88 11.39
C GLY A 223 -16.05 -3.19 10.69
N GLY A 224 -16.55 -3.34 9.47
CA GLY A 224 -16.24 -4.43 8.55
C GLY A 224 -15.07 -4.09 7.63
N HIS A 225 -15.03 -4.71 6.44
CA HIS A 225 -13.97 -4.49 5.46
C HIS A 225 -13.78 -3.01 5.05
N ARG A 226 -14.87 -2.25 5.00
CA ARG A 226 -14.80 -0.79 4.81
C ARG A 226 -14.72 -0.13 6.18
N LEU A 227 -13.54 0.43 6.48
CA LEU A 227 -13.29 1.08 7.76
C LEU A 227 -14.02 2.43 7.88
N PRO A 228 -14.58 2.75 9.06
CA PRO A 228 -15.23 4.02 9.32
C PRO A 228 -14.25 5.19 9.21
N ARG A 229 -14.55 6.14 8.33
CA ARG A 229 -13.68 7.31 8.07
C ARG A 229 -13.39 8.14 9.32
N GLU A 230 -14.38 8.28 10.18
CA GLU A 230 -14.29 9.02 11.45
C GLU A 230 -13.27 8.41 12.41
N GLN A 231 -13.07 7.09 12.40
CA GLN A 231 -12.07 6.40 13.20
C GLN A 231 -10.68 6.41 12.51
N VAL A 232 -10.64 6.19 11.20
CA VAL A 232 -9.38 6.11 10.42
C VAL A 232 -8.70 7.46 10.30
N THR A 233 -9.45 8.53 10.02
CA THR A 233 -8.88 9.85 9.71
C THR A 233 -7.99 10.42 10.82
N PRO A 234 -8.39 10.41 12.11
CA PRO A 234 -7.53 10.92 13.18
C PRO A 234 -6.25 10.10 13.34
N ILE A 235 -6.31 8.77 13.22
CA ILE A 235 -5.16 7.87 13.35
C ILE A 235 -4.15 8.14 12.22
N LEU A 236 -4.63 8.19 10.96
CA LEU A 236 -3.78 8.50 9.82
C LEU A 236 -3.16 9.88 9.93
N ARG A 237 -3.92 10.88 10.38
CA ARG A 237 -3.42 12.25 10.55
C ARG A 237 -2.29 12.28 11.58
N GLU A 238 -2.52 11.73 12.76
CA GLU A 238 -1.50 11.66 13.81
C GLU A 238 -0.23 10.97 13.33
N PHE A 239 -0.39 9.76 12.75
CA PHE A 239 0.72 8.97 12.25
C PHE A 239 1.52 9.70 11.19
N LEU A 240 0.87 10.19 10.13
CA LEU A 240 1.54 10.84 9.01
C LEU A 240 2.15 12.20 9.39
N THR A 241 1.51 12.98 10.28
CA THR A 241 2.07 14.23 10.78
C THR A 241 3.40 13.96 11.49
N ARG A 242 3.46 12.91 12.31
CA ARG A 242 4.68 12.52 13.00
C ARG A 242 5.75 11.97 12.03
N ILE A 243 5.37 11.13 11.07
CA ILE A 243 6.29 10.55 10.07
C ILE A 243 6.95 11.63 9.22
N PHE A 244 6.19 12.66 8.85
CA PHE A 244 6.66 13.77 8.00
C PHE A 244 7.06 15.03 8.80
N ALA A 245 7.05 14.98 10.13
CA ALA A 245 7.59 16.06 10.94
C ALA A 245 9.09 16.28 10.59
N PRO A 246 9.57 17.52 10.53
CA PRO A 246 11.01 17.77 10.42
C PRO A 246 11.75 17.01 11.54
N ASP A 247 12.88 16.41 11.20
CA ASP A 247 13.74 15.84 12.23
C ASP A 247 14.09 16.94 13.23
N ALA A 248 13.87 16.67 14.51
CA ALA A 248 14.31 17.61 15.56
C ALA A 248 15.82 17.80 15.37
N THR A 249 16.23 18.97 14.91
CA THR A 249 17.64 19.34 14.87
C THR A 249 18.14 19.26 16.32
N LEU A 250 18.94 18.24 16.60
CA LEU A 250 19.74 18.19 17.81
C LEU A 250 20.72 19.36 17.72
N HIS A 251 20.39 20.46 18.41
CA HIS A 251 21.31 21.56 18.70
C HIS A 251 22.13 21.22 19.91
#